data_5171ec136386227cd261f3817988bf33
#
_entry.id   5171ec136386227cd261f3817988bf33
#
_cell.length_a   1.000
_cell.length_b   1.000
_cell.length_c   1.000
_cell.angle_alpha   90.00
_cell.angle_beta   90.00
_cell.angle_gamma   90.00
#
_symmetry.space_group_name_H-M   'P 1'
#
loop_
_entity.id
_entity.type
_entity.pdbx_description
1 polymer ?
#
loop_
_entity_poly.entity_id
_entity_poly.type
_entity_poly.pdbx_seq_one_letter_code
_entity_poly.pdbx_strand_id
1 'polypeptide(L)' 'ETMHVLSGELILRTRPGTELEARPFRAGDSVHIPAGLVHQIEAVVDSDVLEASTPELDDLVRLSDRYGRGS' A
#
# COMPACT_ATOMS: atom_id res chain seq x y z
N GLU A 1 -2.35 7.28 7.30
CA GLU A 1 -3.14 7.26 6.04
C GLU A 1 -3.82 5.91 5.86
N THR A 2 -4.86 5.88 5.09
CA THR A 2 -5.59 4.66 4.79
C THR A 2 -5.44 4.36 3.31
N MET A 3 -5.11 3.11 2.98
CA MET A 3 -4.93 2.69 1.60
C MET A 3 -5.99 1.65 1.27
N HIS A 4 -6.70 1.87 0.16
CA HIS A 4 -7.70 0.95 -0.35
C HIS A 4 -7.22 0.41 -1.69
N VAL A 5 -7.14 -0.91 -1.82
CA VAL A 5 -6.70 -1.52 -3.07
C VAL A 5 -7.90 -1.65 -3.99
N LEU A 6 -7.87 -0.98 -5.13
CA LEU A 6 -8.95 -1.00 -6.09
C LEU A 6 -8.78 -2.12 -7.09
N SER A 7 -7.54 -2.38 -7.50
CA SER A 7 -7.25 -3.49 -8.41
C SER A 7 -5.80 -3.90 -8.20
N GLY A 8 -5.51 -5.14 -8.53
CA GLY A 8 -4.16 -5.66 -8.48
C GLY A 8 -3.85 -6.38 -7.18
N GLU A 9 -2.56 -6.45 -6.88
CA GLU A 9 -2.07 -7.15 -5.70
C GLU A 9 -0.78 -6.50 -5.24
N LEU A 10 -0.70 -6.24 -3.94
CA LEU A 10 0.42 -5.54 -3.33
C LEU A 10 0.96 -6.32 -2.15
N ILE A 11 2.20 -6.03 -1.80
CA ILE A 11 2.77 -6.48 -0.53
C ILE A 11 3.17 -5.23 0.24
N LEU A 12 2.65 -5.11 1.46
CA LEU A 12 3.04 -4.05 2.37
C LEU A 12 4.14 -4.59 3.27
N ARG A 13 5.29 -3.91 3.27
CA ARG A 13 6.41 -4.27 4.12
C ARG A 13 6.63 -3.18 5.12
N THR A 14 6.79 -3.56 6.37
CA THR A 14 7.06 -2.61 7.43
C THR A 14 8.36 -3.00 8.10
N ARG A 15 8.83 -2.14 8.99
CA ARG A 15 10.08 -2.37 9.72
C ARG A 15 10.00 -3.71 10.44
N PRO A 16 11.09 -4.48 10.43
CA PRO A 16 11.11 -5.75 11.14
C PRO A 16 10.73 -5.57 12.60
N GLY A 17 10.01 -6.53 13.13
CA GLY A 17 9.55 -6.49 14.50
C GLY A 17 8.14 -5.98 14.68
N THR A 18 7.49 -5.54 13.62
CA THR A 18 6.09 -5.17 13.68
C THR A 18 5.23 -6.33 13.17
N GLU A 19 3.94 -6.26 13.47
CA GLU A 19 3.03 -7.30 13.04
C GLU A 19 2.77 -7.27 11.53
N LEU A 20 3.07 -6.16 10.89
CA LEU A 20 2.76 -5.98 9.48
C LEU A 20 4.00 -6.10 8.60
N GLU A 21 5.02 -6.83 9.04
CA GLU A 21 6.29 -6.76 8.35
C GLU A 21 6.25 -7.24 6.90
N ALA A 22 5.35 -8.11 6.51
CA ALA A 22 5.16 -8.43 5.08
C ALA A 22 3.78 -9.01 4.91
N ARG A 23 2.84 -8.23 4.38
CA ARG A 23 1.46 -8.67 4.24
C ARG A 23 0.96 -8.41 2.82
N PRO A 24 0.30 -9.38 2.23
CA PRO A 24 -0.30 -9.19 0.90
C PRO A 24 -1.67 -8.53 1.02
N PHE A 25 -1.96 -7.68 0.04
CA PHE A 25 -3.28 -7.04 -0.11
C PHE A 25 -3.69 -7.14 -1.55
N ARG A 26 -4.98 -7.29 -1.79
CA ARG A 26 -5.53 -7.41 -3.13
C ARG A 26 -6.80 -6.57 -3.22
N ALA A 27 -7.37 -6.53 -4.41
CA ALA A 27 -8.56 -5.73 -4.65
C ALA A 27 -9.62 -5.98 -3.59
N GLY A 28 -10.15 -4.90 -3.03
CA GLY A 28 -11.14 -4.96 -1.97
C GLY A 28 -10.57 -4.83 -0.58
N ASP A 29 -9.26 -4.97 -0.41
CA ASP A 29 -8.63 -4.85 0.90
C ASP A 29 -8.33 -3.40 1.23
N SER A 30 -8.32 -3.10 2.52
CA SER A 30 -7.96 -1.79 3.05
C SER A 30 -7.02 -1.95 4.21
N VAL A 31 -6.12 -0.99 4.37
CA VAL A 31 -5.20 -1.00 5.49
C VAL A 31 -4.97 0.43 5.96
N HIS A 32 -4.90 0.60 7.27
CA HIS A 32 -4.54 1.89 7.87
C HIS A 32 -3.06 1.86 8.23
N ILE A 33 -2.34 2.84 7.74
CA ILE A 33 -0.90 2.97 7.99
C ILE A 33 -0.72 4.16 8.91
N PRO A 34 -0.32 3.93 10.18
CA PRO A 34 -0.14 5.03 11.11
C PRO A 34 0.94 6.00 10.66
N ALA A 35 0.77 7.25 11.01
CA ALA A 35 1.79 8.25 10.73
C ALA A 35 3.09 7.86 11.40
N GLY A 36 4.20 8.02 10.69
CA GLY A 36 5.51 7.70 11.24
C GLY A 36 5.93 6.26 11.09
N LEU A 37 5.04 5.38 10.65
CA LEU A 37 5.43 3.99 10.43
C LEU A 37 6.27 3.90 9.16
N VAL A 38 7.45 3.34 9.30
CA VAL A 38 8.33 3.13 8.15
C VAL A 38 7.78 1.93 7.37
N HIS A 39 7.45 2.16 6.11
CA HIS A 39 6.82 1.12 5.30
C HIS A 39 7.23 1.25 3.84
N GLN A 40 7.03 0.17 3.11
CA GLN A 40 7.28 0.11 1.68
C GLN A 40 6.17 -0.71 1.04
N ILE A 41 5.72 -0.27 -0.12
CA ILE A 41 4.68 -0.97 -0.86
C ILE A 41 5.29 -1.51 -2.13
N GLU A 42 5.09 -2.79 -2.36
CA GLU A 42 5.59 -3.46 -3.56
C GLU A 42 4.40 -3.99 -4.36
N ALA A 43 4.31 -3.61 -5.63
CA ALA A 43 3.25 -4.10 -6.50
C ALA A 43 3.68 -5.43 -7.11
N VAL A 44 2.90 -6.47 -6.85
CA VAL A 44 3.14 -7.79 -7.45
C VAL A 44 2.73 -7.75 -8.92
N VAL A 45 1.65 -7.03 -9.21
CA VAL A 45 1.18 -6.75 -10.56
C VAL A 45 0.79 -5.28 -10.57
N ASP A 46 0.52 -4.73 -11.75
CA ASP A 46 0.05 -3.35 -11.83
C ASP A 46 -1.19 -3.20 -10.96
N SER A 47 -1.21 -2.18 -10.14
CA SER A 47 -2.24 -2.04 -9.11
C SER A 47 -2.68 -0.60 -9.00
N ASP A 48 -3.96 -0.40 -8.76
CA ASP A 48 -4.53 0.91 -8.47
C ASP A 48 -4.95 0.94 -7.02
N VAL A 49 -4.52 1.98 -6.31
CA VAL A 49 -4.87 2.14 -4.91
C VAL A 49 -5.41 3.55 -4.70
N LEU A 50 -6.31 3.67 -3.75
CA LEU A 50 -6.80 4.95 -3.30
C LEU A 50 -6.19 5.23 -1.94
N GLU A 51 -5.48 6.35 -1.81
CA GLU A 51 -4.84 6.74 -0.58
C GLU A 51 -5.56 7.94 0.01
N ALA A 52 -5.94 7.83 1.26
CA ALA A 52 -6.64 8.88 1.97
C ALA A 52 -5.86 9.23 3.22
N SER A 53 -5.30 10.44 3.26
CA SER A 53 -4.55 10.88 4.43
C SER A 53 -5.39 11.79 5.33
N THR A 54 -6.36 12.48 4.77
CA THR A 54 -7.35 13.25 5.53
C THR A 54 -8.70 13.08 4.87
N PRO A 55 -9.79 13.47 5.55
CA PRO A 55 -11.11 13.33 4.95
C PRO A 55 -11.26 14.05 3.61
N GLU A 56 -10.47 15.08 3.37
CA GLU A 56 -10.60 15.89 2.16
C GLU A 56 -9.64 15.50 1.05
N LEU A 57 -8.63 14.66 1.35
CA LEU A 57 -7.57 14.40 0.39
C LEU A 57 -7.48 12.93 0.07
N ASP A 58 -8.03 12.57 -1.06
CA ASP A 58 -7.95 11.22 -1.59
C ASP A 58 -7.14 11.27 -2.88
N ASP A 59 -6.16 10.39 -3.00
CA ASP A 59 -5.35 10.29 -4.19
C ASP A 59 -5.47 8.90 -4.79
N LEU A 60 -5.71 8.87 -6.10
CA LEU A 60 -5.65 7.63 -6.85
C LEU A 60 -4.23 7.44 -7.33
N VAL A 61 -3.61 6.35 -6.95
CA VAL A 61 -2.22 6.08 -7.28
C VAL A 61 -2.14 4.77 -8.04
N ARG A 62 -1.46 4.79 -9.17
CA ARG A 62 -1.18 3.57 -9.92
C ARG A 62 0.24 3.13 -9.65
N LEU A 63 0.39 1.88 -9.23
CA LEU A 63 1.68 1.28 -8.97
C LEU A 63 1.93 0.21 -9.99
N SER A 64 3.09 0.23 -10.62
CA SER A 64 3.48 -0.84 -11.53
C SER A 64 4.41 -1.79 -10.81
N ASP A 65 4.45 -3.03 -11.27
CA ASP A 65 5.27 -4.05 -10.63
C ASP A 65 6.75 -3.68 -10.65
N ARG A 66 7.17 -2.82 -11.59
CA ARG A 66 8.55 -2.40 -11.64
C ARG A 66 8.93 -1.48 -10.49
N TYR A 67 8.03 -0.56 -10.17
CA TYR A 67 8.33 0.38 -9.10
C TYR A 67 8.40 -0.32 -7.77
N GLY A 68 7.51 -1.28 -7.58
CA GLY A 68 7.43 -1.97 -6.31
C GLY A 68 8.69 -2.69 -5.95
N ARG A 69 9.58 -2.89 -6.89
CA ARG A 69 10.79 -3.64 -6.60
C ARG A 69 11.95 -2.78 -6.16
N GLY A 70 11.65 -1.69 -5.53
CA GLY A 70 12.68 -0.98 -4.82
C GLY A 70 13.53 -0.08 -5.67
N SER A 71 12.99 0.38 -6.69
CA SER A 71 13.67 1.41 -7.47
C SER A 71 13.59 2.75 -6.76
#